data_f95224ed68d879fbb5f9cfac22dc6244
#
_entry.id   f95224ed68d879fbb5f9cfac22dc6244
#
_cell.length_a   1.000
_cell.length_b   1.000
_cell.length_c   1.000
_cell.angle_alpha   90.00
_cell.angle_beta   90.00
_cell.angle_gamma   90.00
#
_symmetry.space_group_name_H-M   'P 1'
#
loop_
_entity.id
_entity.type
_entity.pdbx_description
1 polymer ?
#
loop_
_entity_poly.entity_id
_entity_poly.type
_entity_poly.pdbx_seq_one_letter_code
_entity_poly.pdbx_strand_id
1 'polypeptide(L)'
;MYPTQPRCKIRFSFLLLCGWFAWACGTGMLLSVLLCAAVHELGHLAVLRLCGCRVREFRVGILGAVIEADTSRLSYGRELLAVLAGPFANLFFAVAMIRVGEEVLAGANIVLCGFNLLPLPLLDGGRALGLILAWGLGPDRGEAVLRRIGTVSALVLSVFLLFLMVGTGGSLWLLPTCAASAALVRKDAKIQEKICKKPLQT
;
A
#
# COMPACT_ATOMS: atom_id res chain seq x y z
N MET A 1 -25.42 -0.32 -18.45
CA MET A 1 -24.36 0.06 -19.40
C MET A 1 -23.18 0.58 -18.60
N TYR A 2 -22.09 -0.18 -18.48
CA TYR A 2 -20.91 0.25 -17.69
C TYR A 2 -20.01 1.12 -18.57
N PRO A 3 -19.40 2.20 -18.04
CA PRO A 3 -18.52 3.05 -18.82
C PRO A 3 -17.35 2.23 -19.35
N THR A 4 -17.08 2.36 -20.64
CA THR A 4 -16.08 1.59 -21.38
C THR A 4 -14.64 2.05 -21.13
N GLN A 5 -14.43 3.16 -20.43
CA GLN A 5 -13.12 3.70 -20.13
C GLN A 5 -12.88 3.77 -18.60
N PRO A 6 -11.69 3.41 -18.11
CA PRO A 6 -11.34 3.55 -16.70
C PRO A 6 -11.33 5.03 -16.32
N ARG A 7 -11.98 5.37 -15.20
CA ARG A 7 -11.97 6.74 -14.67
C ARG A 7 -10.68 6.95 -13.86
N CYS A 8 -9.92 8.00 -14.21
CA CYS A 8 -8.76 8.42 -13.42
C CYS A 8 -9.15 9.60 -12.55
N LYS A 9 -8.93 9.50 -11.22
CA LYS A 9 -9.21 10.57 -10.27
C LYS A 9 -7.98 10.87 -9.43
N ILE A 10 -7.47 12.09 -9.53
CA ILE A 10 -6.39 12.59 -8.69
C ILE A 10 -7.01 13.47 -7.60
N ARG A 11 -6.76 13.13 -6.32
CA ARG A 11 -7.26 13.93 -5.20
C ARG A 11 -6.34 15.12 -4.96
N PHE A 12 -6.93 16.27 -4.63
CA PHE A 12 -6.18 17.48 -4.29
C PHE A 12 -5.17 17.26 -3.14
N SER A 13 -5.50 16.39 -2.18
CA SER A 13 -4.58 16.01 -1.10
C SER A 13 -3.28 15.37 -1.58
N PHE A 14 -3.28 14.68 -2.74
CA PHE A 14 -2.07 14.15 -3.36
C PHE A 14 -1.17 15.26 -3.89
N LEU A 15 -1.75 16.28 -4.53
CA LEU A 15 -1.00 17.42 -5.04
C LEU A 15 -0.35 18.22 -3.92
N LEU A 16 -1.06 18.41 -2.80
CA LEU A 16 -0.50 19.03 -1.59
C LEU A 16 0.68 18.23 -1.03
N LEU A 17 0.56 16.90 -0.97
CA LEU A 17 1.65 16.01 -0.53
C LEU A 17 2.86 16.14 -1.45
N CYS A 18 2.67 16.13 -2.78
CA CYS A 18 3.74 16.30 -3.75
C CYS A 18 4.42 17.66 -3.60
N GLY A 19 3.64 18.74 -3.44
CA GLY A 19 4.18 20.09 -3.23
C GLY A 19 5.01 20.19 -1.95
N TRP A 20 4.48 19.66 -0.84
CA TRP A 20 5.21 19.60 0.42
C TRP A 20 6.49 18.77 0.31
N PHE A 21 6.43 17.61 -0.34
CA PHE A 21 7.58 16.73 -0.52
C PHE A 21 8.64 17.39 -1.43
N ALA A 22 8.23 18.05 -2.52
CA ALA A 22 9.13 18.78 -3.40
C ALA A 22 9.86 19.93 -2.67
N TRP A 23 9.13 20.66 -1.81
CA TRP A 23 9.72 21.72 -1.00
C TRP A 23 10.72 21.17 0.01
N ALA A 24 10.40 20.06 0.64
CA ALA A 24 11.20 19.51 1.72
C ALA A 24 12.42 18.70 1.23
N CYS A 25 12.32 17.94 0.11
CA CYS A 25 13.35 17.05 -0.41
C CYS A 25 13.93 17.42 -1.76
N GLY A 26 13.33 18.40 -2.39
CA GLY A 26 13.68 18.75 -3.76
C GLY A 26 12.90 17.96 -4.81
N THR A 27 12.79 18.59 -5.99
CA THR A 27 12.01 18.04 -7.12
C THR A 27 12.59 16.74 -7.68
N GLY A 28 13.92 16.58 -7.68
CA GLY A 28 14.57 15.35 -8.15
C GLY A 28 14.16 14.13 -7.34
N MET A 29 14.13 14.27 -6.02
CA MET A 29 13.71 13.17 -5.14
C MET A 29 12.21 12.86 -5.31
N LEU A 30 11.36 13.88 -5.46
CA LEU A 30 9.96 13.69 -5.77
C LEU A 30 9.77 12.88 -7.06
N LEU A 31 10.47 13.26 -8.14
CA LEU A 31 10.37 12.56 -9.42
C LEU A 31 10.80 11.11 -9.30
N SER A 32 11.86 10.83 -8.55
CA SER A 32 12.32 9.46 -8.29
C SER A 32 11.24 8.64 -7.56
N VAL A 33 10.62 9.18 -6.52
CA VAL A 33 9.54 8.51 -5.77
C VAL A 33 8.31 8.30 -6.65
N LEU A 34 7.92 9.28 -7.44
CA LEU A 34 6.78 9.15 -8.37
C LEU A 34 7.04 8.09 -9.45
N LEU A 35 8.28 8.01 -9.97
CA LEU A 35 8.67 6.98 -10.93
C LEU A 35 8.58 5.59 -10.29
N CYS A 36 9.12 5.42 -9.07
CA CYS A 36 9.03 4.16 -8.32
C CYS A 36 7.56 3.76 -8.07
N ALA A 37 6.72 4.71 -7.69
CA ALA A 37 5.28 4.47 -7.49
C ALA A 37 4.59 4.10 -8.81
N ALA A 38 4.93 4.75 -9.93
CA ALA A 38 4.38 4.41 -11.23
C ALA A 38 4.77 2.98 -11.66
N VAL A 39 6.02 2.58 -11.48
CA VAL A 39 6.49 1.20 -11.74
C VAL A 39 5.70 0.19 -10.92
N HIS A 40 5.47 0.48 -9.65
CA HIS A 40 4.68 -0.34 -8.73
C HIS A 40 3.25 -0.55 -9.24
N GLU A 41 2.54 0.53 -9.54
CA GLU A 41 1.16 0.47 -10.02
C GLU A 41 1.04 -0.22 -11.40
N LEU A 42 2.04 -0.01 -12.27
CA LEU A 42 2.11 -0.70 -13.56
C LEU A 42 2.27 -2.21 -13.40
N GLY A 43 3.01 -2.66 -12.37
CA GLY A 43 3.11 -4.08 -12.02
C GLY A 43 1.74 -4.70 -11.73
N HIS A 44 0.94 -4.08 -10.86
CA HIS A 44 -0.42 -4.53 -10.58
C HIS A 44 -1.31 -4.53 -11.83
N LEU A 45 -1.30 -3.41 -12.57
CA LEU A 45 -2.09 -3.27 -13.79
C LEU A 45 -1.76 -4.33 -14.85
N ALA A 46 -0.48 -4.64 -15.03
CA ALA A 46 -0.03 -5.64 -15.99
C ALA A 46 -0.63 -7.02 -15.65
N VAL A 47 -0.49 -7.48 -14.41
CA VAL A 47 -1.01 -8.79 -13.99
C VAL A 47 -2.54 -8.83 -13.98
N LEU A 48 -3.21 -7.77 -13.51
CA LEU A 48 -4.68 -7.68 -13.58
C LEU A 48 -5.20 -7.79 -15.02
N ARG A 49 -4.54 -7.13 -15.97
CA ARG A 49 -4.91 -7.22 -17.40
C ARG A 49 -4.63 -8.59 -17.98
N LEU A 50 -3.48 -9.19 -17.65
CA LEU A 50 -3.17 -10.57 -18.08
C LEU A 50 -4.18 -11.59 -17.54
N CYS A 51 -4.72 -11.34 -16.33
CA CYS A 51 -5.79 -12.15 -15.74
C CYS A 51 -7.18 -11.83 -16.33
N GLY A 52 -7.29 -10.91 -17.30
CA GLY A 52 -8.55 -10.52 -17.93
C GLY A 52 -9.47 -9.65 -17.06
N CYS A 53 -8.93 -9.06 -15.98
CA CYS A 53 -9.69 -8.19 -15.10
C CYS A 53 -9.97 -6.84 -15.76
N ARG A 54 -11.20 -6.35 -15.61
CA ARG A 54 -11.57 -5.01 -16.05
C ARG A 54 -11.27 -4.01 -14.95
N VAL A 55 -10.38 -3.06 -15.23
CA VAL A 55 -10.12 -1.92 -14.34
C VAL A 55 -11.27 -0.92 -14.50
N ARG A 56 -11.94 -0.60 -13.39
CA ARG A 56 -13.08 0.33 -13.34
C ARG A 56 -12.64 1.75 -13.04
N GLU A 57 -11.77 1.90 -12.06
CA GLU A 57 -11.32 3.21 -11.59
C GLU A 57 -9.88 3.15 -11.08
N PHE A 58 -9.12 4.21 -11.34
CA PHE A 58 -7.79 4.45 -10.81
C PHE A 58 -7.84 5.74 -10.00
N ARG A 59 -7.61 5.64 -8.68
CA ARG A 59 -7.64 6.81 -7.78
C ARG A 59 -6.28 7.00 -7.12
N VAL A 60 -5.77 8.23 -7.20
CA VAL A 60 -4.53 8.61 -6.51
C VAL A 60 -4.85 9.57 -5.37
N GLY A 61 -4.41 9.24 -4.18
CA GLY A 61 -4.61 10.01 -2.95
C GLY A 61 -3.38 10.03 -2.05
N ILE A 62 -3.51 10.64 -0.87
CA ILE A 62 -2.40 10.79 0.09
C ILE A 62 -1.85 9.43 0.60
N LEU A 63 -2.66 8.38 0.59
CA LEU A 63 -2.29 7.03 1.03
C LEU A 63 -1.82 6.13 -0.13
N GLY A 64 -1.51 6.71 -1.29
CA GLY A 64 -1.10 5.98 -2.49
C GLY A 64 -2.19 5.90 -3.56
N ALA A 65 -1.97 5.05 -4.55
CA ALA A 65 -2.93 4.77 -5.60
C ALA A 65 -3.82 3.58 -5.23
N VAL A 66 -5.05 3.60 -5.73
CA VAL A 66 -6.03 2.52 -5.55
C VAL A 66 -6.59 2.14 -6.91
N ILE A 67 -6.36 0.90 -7.31
CA ILE A 67 -6.90 0.32 -8.53
C ILE A 67 -8.18 -0.44 -8.18
N GLU A 68 -9.34 0.04 -8.63
CA GLU A 68 -10.59 -0.69 -8.55
C GLU A 68 -10.73 -1.59 -9.78
N ALA A 69 -10.52 -2.88 -9.60
CA ALA A 69 -10.71 -3.90 -10.61
C ALA A 69 -11.74 -4.93 -10.15
N ASP A 70 -12.41 -5.57 -11.10
CA ASP A 70 -13.33 -6.66 -10.83
C ASP A 70 -12.54 -7.97 -10.68
N THR A 71 -12.21 -8.32 -9.45
CA THR A 71 -11.46 -9.54 -9.10
C THR A 71 -12.37 -10.72 -8.70
N SER A 72 -13.71 -10.55 -8.74
CA SER A 72 -14.66 -11.55 -8.27
C SER A 72 -14.55 -12.92 -8.97
N ARG A 73 -13.94 -12.95 -10.16
CA ARG A 73 -13.70 -14.17 -10.94
C ARG A 73 -12.31 -14.76 -10.79
N LEU A 74 -11.44 -14.10 -10.00
CA LEU A 74 -10.09 -14.59 -9.78
C LEU A 74 -10.08 -15.65 -8.69
N SER A 75 -9.25 -16.69 -8.89
CA SER A 75 -8.87 -17.59 -7.80
C SER A 75 -7.94 -16.86 -6.83
N TYR A 76 -7.90 -17.30 -5.57
CA TYR A 76 -6.99 -16.75 -4.54
C TYR A 76 -5.54 -16.62 -5.03
N GLY A 77 -5.03 -17.63 -5.76
CA GLY A 77 -3.67 -17.60 -6.29
C GLY A 77 -3.44 -16.52 -7.35
N ARG A 78 -4.39 -16.32 -8.26
CA ARG A 78 -4.29 -15.24 -9.27
C ARG A 78 -4.43 -13.86 -8.65
N GLU A 79 -5.29 -13.72 -7.65
CA GLU A 79 -5.42 -12.47 -6.91
C GLU A 79 -4.16 -12.17 -6.11
N LEU A 80 -3.56 -13.18 -5.48
CA LEU A 80 -2.27 -13.06 -4.77
C LEU A 80 -1.14 -12.62 -5.73
N LEU A 81 -1.06 -13.21 -6.93
CA LEU A 81 -0.10 -12.79 -7.94
C LEU A 81 -0.31 -11.33 -8.36
N ALA A 82 -1.56 -10.90 -8.55
CA ALA A 82 -1.87 -9.52 -8.89
C ALA A 82 -1.48 -8.55 -7.76
N VAL A 83 -1.70 -8.93 -6.49
CA VAL A 83 -1.32 -8.12 -5.33
C VAL A 83 0.20 -8.03 -5.17
N LEU A 84 0.94 -9.10 -5.39
CA LEU A 84 2.39 -9.11 -5.26
C LEU A 84 3.12 -8.52 -6.47
N ALA A 85 2.43 -8.32 -7.59
CA ALA A 85 3.02 -7.83 -8.84
C ALA A 85 3.66 -6.44 -8.71
N GLY A 86 3.08 -5.53 -7.90
CA GLY A 86 3.64 -4.20 -7.63
C GLY A 86 4.99 -4.27 -6.91
N PRO A 87 5.06 -4.90 -5.72
CA PRO A 87 6.33 -5.11 -5.02
C PRO A 87 7.39 -5.80 -5.87
N PHE A 88 7.03 -6.84 -6.63
CA PHE A 88 7.96 -7.50 -7.53
C PHE A 88 8.43 -6.62 -8.68
N ALA A 89 7.55 -5.80 -9.27
CA ALA A 89 7.95 -4.84 -10.29
C ALA A 89 9.00 -3.87 -9.76
N ASN A 90 8.84 -3.37 -8.53
CA ASN A 90 9.85 -2.52 -7.89
C ASN A 90 11.16 -3.26 -7.66
N LEU A 91 11.12 -4.51 -7.22
CA LEU A 91 12.34 -5.30 -7.01
C LEU A 91 13.09 -5.53 -8.33
N PHE A 92 12.39 -5.88 -9.42
CA PHE A 92 12.98 -6.01 -10.75
C PHE A 92 13.58 -4.69 -11.22
N PHE A 93 12.87 -3.59 -11.04
CA PHE A 93 13.35 -2.27 -11.45
C PHE A 93 14.56 -1.84 -10.62
N ALA A 94 14.59 -2.15 -9.32
CA ALA A 94 15.75 -1.90 -8.46
C ALA A 94 17.01 -2.63 -8.98
N VAL A 95 16.89 -3.92 -9.32
CA VAL A 95 18.01 -4.69 -9.90
C VAL A 95 18.48 -4.07 -11.22
N ALA A 96 17.57 -3.62 -12.08
CA ALA A 96 17.93 -2.95 -13.33
C ALA A 96 18.68 -1.62 -13.05
N MET A 97 18.24 -0.83 -12.07
CA MET A 97 18.86 0.45 -11.71
C MET A 97 20.25 0.26 -11.09
N ILE A 98 20.48 -0.78 -10.30
CA ILE A 98 21.81 -1.15 -9.80
C ILE A 98 22.78 -1.41 -10.98
N ARG A 99 22.29 -2.10 -12.03
CA ARG A 99 23.14 -2.45 -13.19
C ARG A 99 23.57 -1.24 -14.03
N VAL A 100 22.80 -0.15 -14.00
CA VAL A 100 23.12 1.10 -14.72
C VAL A 100 23.74 2.16 -13.81
N GLY A 101 24.00 1.85 -12.52
CA GLY A 101 24.64 2.76 -11.57
C GLY A 101 23.71 3.80 -10.93
N GLU A 102 22.39 3.64 -11.07
CA GLU A 102 21.37 4.56 -10.51
C GLU A 102 20.99 4.13 -9.08
N GLU A 103 21.91 4.30 -8.13
CA GLU A 103 21.76 3.80 -6.75
C GLU A 103 20.57 4.41 -6.00
N VAL A 104 20.27 5.70 -6.23
CA VAL A 104 19.15 6.39 -5.57
C VAL A 104 17.82 5.78 -6.00
N LEU A 105 17.63 5.54 -7.30
CA LEU A 105 16.42 4.90 -7.82
C LEU A 105 16.32 3.44 -7.37
N ALA A 106 17.44 2.74 -7.34
CA ALA A 106 17.49 1.37 -6.83
C ALA A 106 17.07 1.31 -5.36
N GLY A 107 17.67 2.15 -4.51
CA GLY A 107 17.35 2.25 -3.09
C GLY A 107 15.88 2.61 -2.85
N ALA A 108 15.36 3.60 -3.57
CA ALA A 108 13.95 4.01 -3.47
C ALA A 108 12.98 2.86 -3.81
N ASN A 109 13.27 2.07 -4.86
CA ASN A 109 12.48 0.91 -5.23
C ASN A 109 12.54 -0.22 -4.19
N ILE A 110 13.72 -0.49 -3.60
CA ILE A 110 13.87 -1.48 -2.53
C ILE A 110 13.05 -1.06 -1.29
N VAL A 111 13.16 0.20 -0.90
CA VAL A 111 12.41 0.74 0.24
C VAL A 111 10.90 0.67 -0.01
N LEU A 112 10.45 1.07 -1.21
CA LEU A 112 9.03 1.02 -1.56
C LEU A 112 8.50 -0.42 -1.62
N CYS A 113 9.27 -1.37 -2.16
CA CYS A 113 8.96 -2.79 -2.14
C CYS A 113 8.82 -3.30 -0.70
N GLY A 114 9.82 -3.07 0.15
CA GLY A 114 9.80 -3.50 1.55
C GLY A 114 8.64 -2.90 2.34
N PHE A 115 8.38 -1.60 2.14
CA PHE A 115 7.27 -0.92 2.79
C PHE A 115 5.91 -1.51 2.38
N ASN A 116 5.70 -1.75 1.07
CA ASN A 116 4.44 -2.33 0.60
C ASN A 116 4.26 -3.79 1.00
N LEU A 117 5.32 -4.52 1.34
CA LEU A 117 5.24 -5.88 1.86
C LEU A 117 4.95 -5.95 3.38
N LEU A 118 4.90 -4.83 4.09
CA LEU A 118 4.50 -4.83 5.50
C LEU A 118 3.07 -5.37 5.65
N PRO A 119 2.80 -6.16 6.70
CA PRO A 119 1.49 -6.77 6.93
C PRO A 119 0.48 -5.76 7.52
N LEU A 120 0.30 -4.65 6.83
CA LEU A 120 -0.65 -3.59 7.16
C LEU A 120 -1.84 -3.65 6.21
N PRO A 121 -3.10 -3.53 6.67
CA PRO A 121 -4.31 -3.76 5.86
C PRO A 121 -4.43 -2.90 4.60
N LEU A 122 -3.76 -1.74 4.56
CA LEU A 122 -3.78 -0.82 3.42
C LEU A 122 -2.69 -1.08 2.39
N LEU A 123 -1.70 -1.92 2.72
CA LEU A 123 -0.55 -2.23 1.89
C LEU A 123 -0.72 -3.60 1.22
N ASP A 124 0.05 -3.87 0.19
CA ASP A 124 -0.04 -5.12 -0.55
C ASP A 124 0.32 -6.35 0.29
N GLY A 125 1.30 -6.21 1.20
CA GLY A 125 1.66 -7.27 2.15
C GLY A 125 0.49 -7.66 3.06
N GLY A 126 -0.30 -6.70 3.53
CA GLY A 126 -1.51 -6.98 4.30
C GLY A 126 -2.60 -7.64 3.45
N ARG A 127 -2.79 -7.20 2.21
CA ARG A 127 -3.74 -7.84 1.27
C ARG A 127 -3.31 -9.26 0.91
N ALA A 128 -2.03 -9.46 0.61
CA ALA A 128 -1.46 -10.77 0.31
C ALA A 128 -1.61 -11.73 1.50
N LEU A 129 -1.27 -11.26 2.71
CA LEU A 129 -1.45 -12.03 3.94
C LEU A 129 -2.92 -12.37 4.19
N GLY A 130 -3.84 -11.43 3.94
CA GLY A 130 -5.29 -11.66 4.04
C GLY A 130 -5.78 -12.77 3.11
N LEU A 131 -5.31 -12.78 1.86
CA LEU A 131 -5.65 -13.83 0.89
C LEU A 131 -5.11 -15.20 1.33
N ILE A 132 -3.87 -15.26 1.82
CA ILE A 132 -3.24 -16.50 2.32
C ILE A 132 -4.00 -17.03 3.54
N LEU A 133 -4.33 -16.15 4.49
CA LEU A 133 -5.08 -16.53 5.68
C LEU A 133 -6.51 -16.95 5.36
N ALA A 134 -7.18 -16.25 4.45
CA ALA A 134 -8.53 -16.63 3.99
C ALA A 134 -8.54 -18.00 3.29
N TRP A 135 -7.48 -18.27 2.50
CA TRP A 135 -7.35 -19.56 1.82
C TRP A 135 -7.11 -20.72 2.80
N GLY A 136 -6.26 -20.50 3.84
CA GLY A 136 -5.90 -21.57 4.80
C GLY A 136 -6.87 -21.73 5.97
N LEU A 137 -7.43 -20.64 6.51
CA LEU A 137 -8.23 -20.62 7.74
C LEU A 137 -9.72 -20.35 7.50
N GLY A 138 -10.09 -20.04 6.25
CA GLY A 138 -11.39 -19.50 5.89
C GLY A 138 -11.49 -17.98 6.10
N PRO A 139 -12.49 -17.32 5.45
CA PRO A 139 -12.55 -15.86 5.40
C PRO A 139 -12.68 -15.22 6.79
N ASP A 140 -13.56 -15.72 7.66
CA ASP A 140 -13.84 -15.08 8.95
C ASP A 140 -12.65 -15.15 9.92
N ARG A 141 -12.05 -16.36 10.04
CA ARG A 141 -10.88 -16.58 10.90
C ARG A 141 -9.65 -15.85 10.33
N GLY A 142 -9.46 -15.93 9.02
CA GLY A 142 -8.37 -15.23 8.32
C GLY A 142 -8.41 -13.74 8.56
N GLU A 143 -9.58 -13.10 8.47
CA GLU A 143 -9.76 -11.68 8.75
C GLU A 143 -9.48 -11.32 10.23
N ALA A 144 -9.91 -12.16 11.18
CA ALA A 144 -9.63 -11.93 12.60
C ALA A 144 -8.13 -11.99 12.92
N VAL A 145 -7.41 -12.94 12.33
CA VAL A 145 -5.94 -13.06 12.48
C VAL A 145 -5.23 -11.88 11.81
N LEU A 146 -5.61 -11.54 10.57
CA LEU A 146 -5.05 -10.42 9.83
C LEU A 146 -5.17 -9.10 10.62
N ARG A 147 -6.32 -8.85 11.23
CA ARG A 147 -6.53 -7.65 12.05
C ARG A 147 -5.56 -7.59 13.23
N ARG A 148 -5.36 -8.69 13.94
CA ARG A 148 -4.41 -8.74 15.07
C ARG A 148 -2.99 -8.47 14.61
N ILE A 149 -2.55 -9.12 13.53
CA ILE A 149 -1.22 -8.91 12.94
C ILE A 149 -1.08 -7.45 12.49
N GLY A 150 -2.06 -6.90 11.78
CA GLY A 150 -2.05 -5.50 11.30
C GLY A 150 -1.95 -4.49 12.45
N THR A 151 -2.70 -4.70 13.55
CA THR A 151 -2.63 -3.83 14.72
C THR A 151 -1.25 -3.87 15.37
N VAL A 152 -0.69 -5.08 15.58
CA VAL A 152 0.67 -5.23 16.15
C VAL A 152 1.71 -4.58 15.24
N SER A 153 1.64 -4.83 13.94
CA SER A 153 2.57 -4.24 12.95
C SER A 153 2.48 -2.73 12.91
N ALA A 154 1.28 -2.16 12.99
CA ALA A 154 1.08 -0.71 13.04
C ALA A 154 1.65 -0.10 14.33
N LEU A 155 1.50 -0.77 15.47
CA LEU A 155 2.10 -0.33 16.74
C LEU A 155 3.63 -0.37 16.67
N VAL A 156 4.21 -1.47 16.20
CA VAL A 156 5.67 -1.63 16.04
C VAL A 156 6.22 -0.54 15.10
N LEU A 157 5.56 -0.33 13.96
CA LEU A 157 5.96 0.72 13.03
C LEU A 157 5.87 2.11 13.65
N SER A 158 4.80 2.39 14.43
CA SER A 158 4.64 3.68 15.11
C SER A 158 5.73 3.94 16.14
N VAL A 159 6.08 2.92 16.94
CA VAL A 159 7.17 3.01 17.92
C VAL A 159 8.53 3.21 17.22
N PHE A 160 8.76 2.47 16.14
CA PHE A 160 9.99 2.59 15.35
C PHE A 160 10.14 4.00 14.74
N LEU A 161 9.07 4.54 14.14
CA LEU A 161 9.06 5.90 13.59
C LEU A 161 9.27 6.96 14.67
N LEU A 162 8.65 6.77 15.85
CA LEU A 162 8.88 7.66 16.99
C LEU A 162 10.35 7.62 17.47
N PHE A 163 10.92 6.43 17.56
CA PHE A 163 12.33 6.24 17.89
C PHE A 163 13.25 6.96 16.90
N LEU A 164 13.00 6.78 15.60
CA LEU A 164 13.75 7.49 14.56
C LEU A 164 13.59 9.01 14.68
N MET A 165 12.37 9.50 14.95
CA MET A 165 12.11 10.93 15.11
C MET A 165 12.92 11.53 16.27
N VAL A 166 12.98 10.84 17.41
CA VAL A 166 13.77 11.28 18.57
C VAL A 166 15.27 11.20 18.27
N GLY A 167 15.73 10.12 17.63
CA GLY A 167 17.14 9.90 17.29
C GLY A 167 17.69 10.85 16.23
N THR A 168 16.84 11.36 15.34
CA THR A 168 17.24 12.31 14.27
C THR A 168 17.05 13.79 14.64
N GLY A 169 16.83 14.09 15.92
CA GLY A 169 16.66 15.47 16.39
C GLY A 169 15.30 16.09 16.05
N GLY A 170 14.25 15.28 15.91
CA GLY A 170 12.88 15.76 15.72
C GLY A 170 12.59 16.25 14.30
N SER A 171 13.12 15.60 13.29
CA SER A 171 12.87 16.02 11.91
C SER A 171 11.37 15.96 11.58
N LEU A 172 10.80 17.10 11.19
CA LEU A 172 9.37 17.31 10.87
C LEU A 172 8.84 16.39 9.74
N TRP A 173 9.72 15.75 9.01
CA TRP A 173 9.48 14.78 7.94
C TRP A 173 8.66 13.58 8.35
N LEU A 174 8.85 13.10 9.59
CA LEU A 174 8.23 11.89 10.11
C LEU A 174 6.83 12.16 10.68
N LEU A 175 6.44 13.44 10.86
CA LEU A 175 5.11 13.80 11.37
C LEU A 175 3.96 13.24 10.53
N PRO A 176 3.95 13.36 9.17
CA PRO A 176 2.88 12.79 8.36
C PRO A 176 2.81 11.27 8.44
N THR A 177 3.95 10.58 8.54
CA THR A 177 4.02 9.12 8.62
C THR A 177 3.55 8.62 9.99
N CYS A 178 3.92 9.31 11.08
CA CYS A 178 3.39 9.05 12.42
C CYS A 178 1.88 9.29 12.51
N ALA A 179 1.39 10.38 11.89
CA ALA A 179 -0.04 10.67 11.86
C ALA A 179 -0.82 9.62 11.03
N ALA A 180 -0.26 9.17 9.90
CA ALA A 180 -0.86 8.12 9.08
C ALA A 180 -0.92 6.79 9.82
N SER A 181 0.16 6.36 10.49
CA SER A 181 0.18 5.12 11.28
C SER A 181 -0.79 5.16 12.46
N ALA A 182 -0.87 6.29 13.17
CA ALA A 182 -1.84 6.49 14.25
C ALA A 182 -3.31 6.49 13.74
N ALA A 183 -3.55 7.04 12.56
CA ALA A 183 -4.88 7.00 11.93
C ALA A 183 -5.30 5.58 11.54
N LEU A 184 -4.35 4.73 11.11
CA LEU A 184 -4.58 3.32 10.84
C LEU A 184 -5.01 2.57 12.10
N VAL A 185 -4.26 2.72 13.20
CA VAL A 185 -4.59 2.09 14.49
C VAL A 185 -5.98 2.52 14.98
N ARG A 186 -6.32 3.82 14.87
CA ARG A 186 -7.64 4.34 15.25
C ARG A 186 -8.77 3.78 14.38
N LYS A 187 -8.53 3.60 13.09
CA LYS A 187 -9.53 3.06 12.16
C LYS A 187 -9.81 1.60 12.48
N ASP A 188 -8.78 0.81 12.75
CA ASP A 188 -8.91 -0.59 13.15
C ASP A 188 -9.64 -0.72 14.49
N ALA A 189 -9.32 0.12 15.48
CA ALA A 189 -10.00 0.16 16.77
C ALA A 189 -11.52 0.47 16.62
N LYS A 190 -11.90 1.43 15.76
CA LYS A 190 -13.31 1.76 15.49
C LYS A 190 -14.06 0.64 14.77
N ILE A 191 -13.40 -0.11 13.89
CA ILE A 191 -13.98 -1.27 13.22
C ILE A 191 -14.20 -2.39 14.23
N GLN A 192 -13.25 -2.63 15.13
CA GLN A 192 -13.36 -3.58 16.25
C GLN A 192 -14.56 -3.26 17.15
N GLU A 193 -14.72 -1.99 17.51
CA GLU A 193 -15.86 -1.54 18.36
C GLU A 193 -17.21 -1.74 17.67
N LYS A 194 -17.30 -1.50 16.36
CA LYS A 194 -18.55 -1.71 15.60
C LYS A 194 -18.92 -3.18 15.49
N ILE A 195 -17.97 -4.08 15.36
CA ILE A 195 -18.23 -5.54 15.25
C ILE A 195 -18.62 -6.10 16.61
N CYS A 196 -17.98 -5.65 17.69
CA CYS A 196 -18.30 -6.10 19.06
C CYS A 196 -19.71 -5.64 19.51
N LYS A 197 -20.22 -4.54 18.94
CA LYS A 197 -21.56 -4.00 19.24
C LYS A 197 -22.68 -4.54 18.35
N LYS A 198 -22.37 -5.40 17.35
CA LYS A 198 -23.39 -6.02 16.50
C LYS A 198 -23.95 -7.24 17.26
N PRO A 199 -25.24 -7.23 17.70
CA PRO A 199 -25.81 -8.40 18.35
C PRO A 199 -25.81 -9.57 17.36
N LEU A 200 -25.41 -10.76 17.86
CA LEU A 200 -25.61 -12.03 17.17
C LEU A 200 -27.09 -12.15 16.82
N GLN A 201 -27.43 -11.94 15.56
CA GLN A 201 -28.75 -12.32 15.06
C GLN A 201 -28.72 -13.84 14.97
N THR A 202 -29.29 -14.47 15.96
CA THR A 202 -29.68 -15.89 15.98
C THR A 202 -30.81 -16.12 14.99
#